data_93a4286186e389eae0b783fbbd0fca16
#
_entry.id   93a4286186e389eae0b783fbbd0fca16
#
_cell.length_a   1.000
_cell.length_b   1.000
_cell.length_c   1.000
_cell.angle_alpha   90.00
_cell.angle_beta   90.00
_cell.angle_gamma   90.00
#
_symmetry.space_group_name_H-M   'P 1'
#
loop_
_entity.id
_entity.type
_entity.pdbx_description
1 polymer ?
#
loop_
_entity_poly.entity_id
_entity_poly.type
_entity_poly.pdbx_seq_one_letter_code
_entity_poly.pdbx_strand_id
1 'polypeptide(L)'
;MTKFLKKISVPLVSLIFLLNMSSAGYAESTVSAEVGFIFNTLLFLMCGFLVFFMACGFAMLESGMVTSKSVSVICAKNIGLVSIGAIMFWLVGYNLAYGIPEGGYIGKFIPWSDGSKIDTGYADGSDWYFQMVFCVTTVSIVSGTMAERIKLWPFFLFAALLAGVIYPIVMGWQWGGGWLAKAGFSDFAGSTLVHSTGGAAALAGAILIGPRLGRFTKSGAPAPLKPFAASSIPLVTLGVFILWLGWFGFNGGSQLAIGTAPDAIAVSKIFINTLLAGAGGVMAAA
;
A
#
# COMPACT_ATOMS: atom_id res chain seq x y z
N MET A 1 -6.29 1.10 -42.45
CA MET A 1 -5.20 1.20 -41.45
C MET A 1 -5.56 0.65 -40.06
N THR A 2 -6.80 0.24 -39.81
CA THR A 2 -7.32 -0.16 -38.47
C THR A 2 -7.35 -1.68 -38.19
N LYS A 3 -7.00 -2.55 -39.11
CA LYS A 3 -6.97 -4.01 -38.94
C LYS A 3 -5.58 -4.59 -38.65
N PHE A 4 -4.49 -3.79 -38.79
CA PHE A 4 -3.12 -4.27 -38.57
C PHE A 4 -2.65 -4.13 -37.12
N LEU A 5 -3.21 -3.20 -36.36
CA LEU A 5 -2.84 -2.94 -34.97
C LEU A 5 -3.42 -3.93 -33.94
N LYS A 6 -4.45 -4.72 -34.32
CA LYS A 6 -5.06 -5.69 -33.40
C LYS A 6 -4.32 -7.02 -33.23
N LYS A 7 -3.22 -7.25 -33.94
CA LYS A 7 -2.46 -8.52 -33.90
C LYS A 7 -1.07 -8.44 -33.24
N ILE A 8 -0.64 -7.24 -32.77
CA ILE A 8 0.72 -7.05 -32.22
C ILE A 8 0.76 -7.01 -30.68
N SER A 9 -0.37 -7.01 -29.99
CA SER A 9 -0.45 -6.51 -28.62
C SER A 9 -0.16 -7.52 -27.48
N VAL A 10 0.05 -8.81 -27.71
CA VAL A 10 0.26 -9.75 -26.59
C VAL A 10 1.59 -10.51 -26.63
N PRO A 11 2.13 -10.98 -27.76
CA PRO A 11 3.37 -11.76 -27.71
C PRO A 11 4.65 -10.93 -27.56
N LEU A 12 4.67 -9.65 -27.96
CA LEU A 12 5.90 -8.84 -27.94
C LEU A 12 6.28 -8.37 -26.53
N VAL A 13 5.30 -8.05 -25.70
CA VAL A 13 5.52 -7.65 -24.30
C VAL A 13 5.98 -8.84 -23.46
N SER A 14 5.45 -10.03 -23.73
CA SER A 14 5.86 -11.27 -23.05
C SER A 14 7.27 -11.73 -23.42
N LEU A 15 7.71 -11.46 -24.66
CA LEU A 15 9.04 -11.84 -25.14
C LEU A 15 10.15 -10.95 -24.56
N ILE A 16 9.87 -9.67 -24.32
CA ILE A 16 10.82 -8.74 -23.69
C ILE A 16 11.05 -9.12 -22.21
N PHE A 17 10.05 -9.71 -21.56
CA PHE A 17 10.14 -10.13 -20.15
C PHE A 17 11.05 -11.35 -19.95
N LEU A 18 11.21 -12.21 -20.96
CA LEU A 18 12.00 -13.44 -20.87
C LEU A 18 13.49 -13.27 -21.20
N LEU A 19 13.91 -12.15 -21.80
CA LEU A 19 15.29 -11.94 -22.25
C LEU A 19 16.24 -11.33 -21.21
N ASN A 20 15.76 -11.00 -19.99
CA ASN A 20 16.59 -10.39 -18.94
C ASN A 20 16.99 -11.35 -17.80
N MET A 21 16.93 -12.66 -17.98
CA MET A 21 17.41 -13.63 -16.98
C MET A 21 18.82 -14.14 -17.30
N SER A 22 19.78 -13.25 -17.54
CA SER A 22 21.18 -13.64 -17.48
C SER A 22 21.67 -13.55 -16.03
N SER A 23 21.80 -14.68 -15.37
CA SER A 23 22.47 -14.80 -14.09
C SER A 23 23.97 -14.56 -14.27
N ALA A 24 24.43 -13.34 -14.02
CA ALA A 24 25.84 -13.13 -13.74
C ALA A 24 26.14 -13.76 -12.37
N GLY A 25 26.98 -14.77 -12.33
CA GLY A 25 27.50 -15.32 -11.08
C GLY A 25 28.37 -14.28 -10.40
N TYR A 26 27.89 -13.69 -9.33
CA TYR A 26 28.68 -12.84 -8.45
C TYR A 26 29.37 -13.72 -7.40
N ALA A 27 30.68 -13.50 -7.18
CA ALA A 27 31.38 -14.12 -6.07
C ALA A 27 30.69 -13.73 -4.76
N GLU A 28 30.41 -14.67 -3.90
CA GLU A 28 29.86 -14.46 -2.56
C GLU A 28 30.85 -13.60 -1.75
N SER A 29 30.64 -12.29 -1.72
CA SER A 29 31.32 -11.44 -0.75
C SER A 29 30.58 -11.60 0.57
N THR A 30 31.26 -12.14 1.58
CA THR A 30 30.73 -12.23 2.94
C THR A 30 30.66 -10.81 3.52
N VAL A 31 29.48 -10.17 3.42
CA VAL A 31 29.20 -8.93 4.12
C VAL A 31 29.10 -9.23 5.61
N SER A 32 29.74 -8.42 6.50
CA SER A 32 29.58 -8.63 7.93
C SER A 32 28.10 -8.49 8.33
N ALA A 33 27.65 -9.28 9.31
CA ALA A 33 26.28 -9.19 9.82
C ALA A 33 25.88 -7.78 10.25
N GLU A 34 26.82 -7.03 10.83
CA GLU A 34 26.61 -5.63 11.26
C GLU A 34 26.36 -4.70 10.05
N VAL A 35 27.13 -4.83 8.99
CA VAL A 35 26.94 -4.02 7.76
C VAL A 35 25.60 -4.36 7.11
N GLY A 36 25.25 -5.65 7.02
CA GLY A 36 23.93 -6.08 6.54
C GLY A 36 22.80 -5.48 7.37
N PHE A 37 22.90 -5.55 8.70
CA PHE A 37 21.94 -4.97 9.63
C PHE A 37 21.74 -3.46 9.41
N ILE A 38 22.85 -2.70 9.27
CA ILE A 38 22.80 -1.24 9.05
C ILE A 38 22.09 -0.91 7.72
N PHE A 39 22.45 -1.58 6.62
CA PHE A 39 21.87 -1.29 5.31
C PHE A 39 20.42 -1.73 5.21
N ASN A 40 20.05 -2.86 5.79
CA ASN A 40 18.65 -3.31 5.81
C ASN A 40 17.76 -2.38 6.65
N THR A 41 18.27 -1.94 7.81
CA THR A 41 17.61 -0.93 8.64
C THR A 41 17.41 0.37 7.86
N LEU A 42 18.45 0.84 7.14
CA LEU A 42 18.35 2.03 6.30
C LEU A 42 17.34 1.85 5.16
N LEU A 43 17.31 0.68 4.51
CA LEU A 43 16.34 0.37 3.47
C LEU A 43 14.92 0.54 4.00
N PHE A 44 14.60 -0.06 5.15
CA PHE A 44 13.26 0.04 5.75
C PHE A 44 12.86 1.47 6.09
N LEU A 45 13.77 2.23 6.70
CA LEU A 45 13.50 3.62 7.04
C LEU A 45 13.30 4.50 5.80
N MET A 46 14.18 4.41 4.81
CA MET A 46 14.10 5.22 3.59
C MET A 46 12.89 4.86 2.74
N CYS A 47 12.65 3.57 2.54
CA CYS A 47 11.46 3.09 1.83
C CYS A 47 10.18 3.40 2.61
N GLY A 48 10.21 3.26 3.94
CA GLY A 48 9.11 3.64 4.82
C GLY A 48 8.78 5.14 4.72
N PHE A 49 9.77 6.03 4.59
CA PHE A 49 9.52 7.47 4.35
C PHE A 49 8.81 7.71 3.02
N LEU A 50 9.22 7.02 1.96
CA LEU A 50 8.55 7.12 0.67
C LEU A 50 7.08 6.66 0.76
N VAL A 51 6.83 5.56 1.46
CA VAL A 51 5.46 5.07 1.68
C VAL A 51 4.67 5.98 2.61
N PHE A 52 5.27 6.50 3.70
CA PHE A 52 4.62 7.49 4.56
C PHE A 52 4.19 8.74 3.77
N PHE A 53 5.03 9.19 2.83
CA PHE A 53 4.71 10.33 1.97
C PHE A 53 3.51 10.06 1.05
N MET A 54 3.13 8.81 0.79
CA MET A 54 1.88 8.49 0.09
C MET A 54 0.65 8.99 0.83
N ALA A 55 0.70 9.20 2.16
CA ALA A 55 -0.41 9.84 2.89
C ALA A 55 -0.68 11.27 2.38
N CYS A 56 0.38 12.03 2.04
CA CYS A 56 0.26 13.31 1.36
C CYS A 56 -0.33 13.14 -0.05
N GLY A 57 0.10 12.12 -0.79
CA GLY A 57 -0.45 11.77 -2.10
C GLY A 57 -1.94 11.49 -2.06
N PHE A 58 -2.41 10.67 -1.12
CA PHE A 58 -3.84 10.43 -0.90
C PHE A 58 -4.59 11.72 -0.53
N ALA A 59 -4.04 12.54 0.38
CA ALA A 59 -4.65 13.80 0.77
C ALA A 59 -4.82 14.74 -0.44
N MET A 60 -3.81 14.84 -1.31
CA MET A 60 -3.88 15.67 -2.54
C MET A 60 -4.86 15.11 -3.56
N LEU A 61 -4.77 13.80 -3.84
CA LEU A 61 -5.66 13.12 -4.78
C LEU A 61 -7.12 13.28 -4.35
N GLU A 62 -7.44 12.92 -3.11
CA GLU A 62 -8.80 12.99 -2.58
C GLU A 62 -9.31 14.43 -2.52
N SER A 63 -8.49 15.36 -2.02
CA SER A 63 -8.85 16.79 -1.96
C SER A 63 -9.15 17.36 -3.34
N GLY A 64 -8.38 16.95 -4.35
CA GLY A 64 -8.60 17.35 -5.73
C GLY A 64 -9.88 16.76 -6.34
N MET A 65 -10.28 15.55 -5.95
CA MET A 65 -11.43 14.82 -6.51
C MET A 65 -12.76 15.17 -5.87
N VAL A 66 -12.78 15.66 -4.62
CA VAL A 66 -14.01 16.07 -3.94
C VAL A 66 -14.43 17.49 -4.32
N THR A 67 -15.64 17.89 -3.93
CA THR A 67 -16.09 19.28 -4.07
C THR A 67 -15.31 20.22 -3.14
N SER A 68 -15.13 21.46 -3.53
CA SER A 68 -14.30 22.44 -2.80
C SER A 68 -14.72 22.61 -1.33
N LYS A 69 -16.00 22.47 -1.00
CA LYS A 69 -16.50 22.55 0.37
C LYS A 69 -16.06 21.38 1.26
N SER A 70 -15.63 20.29 0.68
CA SER A 70 -15.25 19.07 1.41
C SER A 70 -13.73 18.95 1.63
N VAL A 71 -12.92 19.80 0.99
CA VAL A 71 -11.45 19.71 1.01
C VAL A 71 -10.88 19.73 2.43
N SER A 72 -11.33 20.67 3.28
CA SER A 72 -10.82 20.76 4.66
C SER A 72 -11.11 19.51 5.50
N VAL A 73 -12.28 18.91 5.32
CA VAL A 73 -12.63 17.65 6.00
C VAL A 73 -11.77 16.48 5.48
N ILE A 74 -11.47 16.46 4.18
CA ILE A 74 -10.57 15.44 3.59
C ILE A 74 -9.15 15.56 4.15
N CYS A 75 -8.61 16.79 4.25
CA CYS A 75 -7.30 17.00 4.86
C CYS A 75 -7.28 16.53 6.33
N ALA A 76 -8.24 16.93 7.13
CA ALA A 76 -8.35 16.49 8.53
C ALA A 76 -8.52 14.97 8.65
N LYS A 77 -9.31 14.36 7.76
CA LYS A 77 -9.51 12.92 7.70
C LYS A 77 -8.20 12.17 7.42
N ASN A 78 -7.39 12.63 6.48
CA ASN A 78 -6.12 12.00 6.14
C ASN A 78 -5.09 12.10 7.29
N ILE A 79 -4.98 13.25 7.95
CA ILE A 79 -4.13 13.39 9.15
C ILE A 79 -4.61 12.44 10.26
N GLY A 80 -5.91 12.42 10.51
CA GLY A 80 -6.50 11.59 11.57
C GLY A 80 -6.32 10.09 11.31
N LEU A 81 -6.52 9.62 10.07
CA LEU A 81 -6.36 8.19 9.76
C LEU A 81 -4.92 7.72 9.92
N VAL A 82 -3.92 8.55 9.55
CA VAL A 82 -2.50 8.23 9.76
C VAL A 82 -2.19 8.10 11.25
N SER A 83 -2.64 9.07 12.04
CA SER A 83 -2.41 9.08 13.49
C SER A 83 -3.09 7.89 14.19
N ILE A 84 -4.35 7.63 13.85
CA ILE A 84 -5.11 6.51 14.41
C ILE A 84 -4.48 5.17 13.97
N GLY A 85 -4.14 5.04 12.69
CA GLY A 85 -3.52 3.84 12.15
C GLY A 85 -2.20 3.50 12.85
N ALA A 86 -1.32 4.49 13.03
CA ALA A 86 -0.05 4.31 13.71
C ALA A 86 -0.25 3.87 15.18
N ILE A 87 -1.15 4.54 15.93
CA ILE A 87 -1.44 4.19 17.33
C ILE A 87 -2.03 2.78 17.42
N MET A 88 -3.00 2.43 16.59
CA MET A 88 -3.66 1.12 16.63
C MET A 88 -2.71 -0.01 16.22
N PHE A 89 -1.84 0.25 15.25
CA PHE A 89 -0.83 -0.71 14.83
C PHE A 89 0.22 -0.95 15.93
N TRP A 90 0.60 0.09 16.67
CA TRP A 90 1.47 -0.01 17.84
C TRP A 90 0.81 -0.76 18.98
N LEU A 91 -0.45 -0.44 19.31
CA LEU A 91 -1.17 -1.01 20.45
C LEU A 91 -1.44 -2.51 20.30
N VAL A 92 -1.82 -2.94 19.10
CA VAL A 92 -2.24 -4.34 18.87
C VAL A 92 -1.84 -4.89 17.51
N GLY A 93 -1.78 -4.08 16.47
CA GLY A 93 -1.70 -4.53 15.07
C GLY A 93 -0.44 -5.32 14.76
N TYR A 94 0.73 -4.84 15.16
CA TYR A 94 1.99 -5.50 14.84
C TYR A 94 2.06 -6.93 15.40
N ASN A 95 1.80 -7.11 16.68
CA ASN A 95 1.84 -8.43 17.31
C ASN A 95 0.65 -9.32 16.93
N LEU A 96 -0.46 -8.73 16.49
CA LEU A 96 -1.57 -9.48 15.92
C LEU A 96 -1.20 -10.09 14.56
N ALA A 97 -0.35 -9.41 13.78
CA ALA A 97 0.17 -9.90 12.50
C ALA A 97 1.35 -10.86 12.68
N TYR A 98 2.40 -10.43 13.36
CA TYR A 98 3.66 -11.16 13.46
C TYR A 98 3.77 -12.09 14.66
N GLY A 99 2.91 -11.96 15.67
CA GLY A 99 2.80 -12.89 16.80
C GLY A 99 1.94 -14.11 16.52
N ILE A 100 1.61 -14.39 15.25
CA ILE A 100 0.80 -15.54 14.85
C ILE A 100 1.61 -16.83 14.97
N PRO A 101 1.03 -17.94 15.51
CA PRO A 101 1.67 -19.24 15.44
C PRO A 101 1.82 -19.71 13.99
N GLU A 102 2.84 -20.49 13.69
CA GLU A 102 3.06 -21.05 12.36
C GLU A 102 1.80 -21.77 11.85
N GLY A 103 1.31 -21.37 10.67
CA GLY A 103 0.05 -21.87 10.11
C GLY A 103 -1.22 -21.41 10.82
N GLY A 104 -1.12 -20.52 11.82
CA GLY A 104 -2.25 -20.02 12.59
C GLY A 104 -3.09 -18.97 11.88
N TYR A 105 -4.13 -18.48 12.55
CA TYR A 105 -5.09 -17.51 12.00
C TYR A 105 -5.03 -16.16 12.69
N ILE A 106 -4.63 -16.07 13.94
CA ILE A 106 -4.66 -14.86 14.77
C ILE A 106 -3.42 -14.84 15.67
N GLY A 107 -2.76 -13.69 15.76
CA GLY A 107 -1.62 -13.44 16.62
C GLY A 107 -2.00 -12.96 18.01
N LYS A 108 -1.12 -12.19 18.66
CA LYS A 108 -1.25 -11.77 20.04
C LYS A 108 -1.77 -10.34 20.15
N PHE A 109 -2.73 -10.11 21.04
CA PHE A 109 -3.26 -8.79 21.39
C PHE A 109 -2.40 -8.11 22.47
N ILE A 110 -1.17 -7.74 22.12
CA ILE A 110 -0.23 -7.04 23.00
C ILE A 110 0.42 -5.87 22.28
N PRO A 111 0.80 -4.79 22.97
CA PRO A 111 1.52 -3.68 22.35
C PRO A 111 2.88 -4.12 21.82
N TRP A 112 3.32 -3.45 20.75
CA TRP A 112 4.67 -3.63 20.23
C TRP A 112 5.72 -3.13 21.23
N SER A 113 6.85 -3.82 21.30
CA SER A 113 8.04 -3.42 22.04
C SER A 113 9.29 -3.76 21.22
N ASP A 114 10.31 -2.92 21.32
CA ASP A 114 11.58 -3.15 20.65
C ASP A 114 12.29 -4.36 21.25
N GLY A 115 12.74 -5.27 20.42
CA GLY A 115 13.52 -6.47 20.73
C GLY A 115 14.75 -6.63 19.86
N SER A 116 15.22 -5.54 19.23
CA SER A 116 16.29 -5.52 18.24
C SER A 116 17.53 -6.30 18.64
N LYS A 117 18.01 -7.17 17.76
CA LYS A 117 19.27 -7.90 17.86
C LYS A 117 19.97 -7.89 16.52
N ILE A 118 21.30 -7.95 16.51
CA ILE A 118 22.08 -7.92 15.25
C ILE A 118 21.76 -9.14 14.39
N ASP A 119 21.51 -10.28 14.98
CA ASP A 119 21.19 -11.54 14.30
C ASP A 119 19.82 -11.55 13.62
N THR A 120 18.93 -10.59 13.94
CA THR A 120 17.65 -10.43 13.21
C THR A 120 17.84 -9.81 11.82
N GLY A 121 19.00 -9.20 11.55
CA GLY A 121 19.37 -8.63 10.27
C GLY A 121 18.87 -7.21 10.00
N TYR A 122 18.06 -6.63 10.89
CA TYR A 122 17.60 -5.21 10.87
C TYR A 122 17.06 -4.81 12.25
N ALA A 123 16.91 -3.52 12.51
CA ALA A 123 16.33 -3.01 13.74
C ALA A 123 14.80 -3.19 13.74
N ASP A 124 14.23 -3.78 14.81
CA ASP A 124 12.79 -4.04 14.92
C ASP A 124 11.95 -2.77 14.75
N GLY A 125 12.44 -1.63 15.25
CA GLY A 125 11.76 -0.35 15.06
C GLY A 125 11.66 0.09 13.60
N SER A 126 12.63 -0.27 12.75
CA SER A 126 12.58 0.02 11.31
C SER A 126 11.58 -0.86 10.59
N ASP A 127 11.48 -2.14 10.97
CA ASP A 127 10.44 -3.04 10.45
C ASP A 127 9.05 -2.60 10.91
N TRP A 128 8.89 -2.34 12.22
CA TRP A 128 7.61 -1.82 12.73
C TRP A 128 7.15 -0.58 11.95
N TYR A 129 8.05 0.37 11.72
CA TYR A 129 7.73 1.58 10.98
C TYR A 129 7.35 1.28 9.52
N PHE A 130 8.12 0.43 8.84
CA PHE A 130 7.84 0.01 7.47
C PHE A 130 6.49 -0.69 7.34
N GLN A 131 6.17 -1.60 8.25
CA GLN A 131 4.90 -2.32 8.26
C GLN A 131 3.71 -1.42 8.66
N MET A 132 3.93 -0.47 9.56
CA MET A 132 2.91 0.51 9.96
C MET A 132 2.43 1.36 8.78
N VAL A 133 3.33 1.81 7.91
CA VAL A 133 2.92 2.63 6.75
C VAL A 133 2.14 1.82 5.71
N PHE A 134 2.32 0.51 5.62
CA PHE A 134 1.48 -0.40 4.83
C PHE A 134 0.06 -0.51 5.40
N CYS A 135 -0.04 -0.63 6.72
CA CYS A 135 -1.31 -0.60 7.44
C CYS A 135 -2.08 0.70 7.16
N VAL A 136 -1.44 1.84 7.30
CA VAL A 136 -2.02 3.16 7.03
C VAL A 136 -2.43 3.28 5.56
N THR A 137 -1.65 2.73 4.63
CA THR A 137 -2.02 2.72 3.20
C THR A 137 -3.30 1.94 2.95
N THR A 138 -3.50 0.79 3.62
CA THR A 138 -4.76 0.02 3.52
C THR A 138 -5.97 0.87 3.91
N VAL A 139 -5.87 1.64 5.00
CA VAL A 139 -6.93 2.56 5.45
C VAL A 139 -7.12 3.70 4.44
N SER A 140 -6.02 4.22 3.87
CA SER A 140 -6.07 5.29 2.88
C SER A 140 -6.78 4.89 1.59
N ILE A 141 -6.65 3.65 1.14
CA ILE A 141 -7.40 3.10 -0.02
C ILE A 141 -8.90 3.20 0.20
N VAL A 142 -9.38 2.91 1.40
CA VAL A 142 -10.81 3.02 1.76
C VAL A 142 -11.26 4.47 1.82
N SER A 143 -10.39 5.36 2.28
CA SER A 143 -10.66 6.77 2.54
C SER A 143 -11.29 7.49 1.35
N GLY A 144 -10.75 7.30 0.14
CA GLY A 144 -11.26 7.92 -1.08
C GLY A 144 -12.69 7.48 -1.43
N THR A 145 -13.00 6.21 -1.27
CA THR A 145 -14.35 5.67 -1.52
C THR A 145 -15.37 6.22 -0.53
N MET A 146 -14.98 6.47 0.71
CA MET A 146 -15.85 7.03 1.75
C MET A 146 -15.99 8.56 1.66
N ALA A 147 -15.19 9.24 0.84
CA ALA A 147 -15.19 10.70 0.70
C ALA A 147 -16.58 11.21 0.32
N GLU A 148 -17.06 12.25 1.03
CA GLU A 148 -18.39 12.86 0.87
C GLU A 148 -19.58 11.92 1.13
N ARG A 149 -19.34 10.75 1.74
CA ARG A 149 -20.41 9.75 2.05
C ARG A 149 -20.53 9.46 3.54
N ILE A 150 -19.43 9.48 4.27
CA ILE A 150 -19.35 9.15 5.69
C ILE A 150 -19.05 10.40 6.53
N LYS A 151 -19.55 10.43 7.76
CA LYS A 151 -19.15 11.44 8.76
C LYS A 151 -17.75 11.11 9.31
N LEU A 152 -17.02 12.14 9.76
CA LEU A 152 -15.62 12.02 10.16
C LEU A 152 -15.39 11.02 11.32
N TRP A 153 -16.17 11.10 12.39
CA TRP A 153 -16.01 10.24 13.57
C TRP A 153 -16.31 8.75 13.30
N PRO A 154 -17.40 8.38 12.61
CA PRO A 154 -17.59 6.99 12.16
C PRO A 154 -16.47 6.47 11.27
N PHE A 155 -15.89 7.32 10.42
CA PHE A 155 -14.72 6.95 9.63
C PHE A 155 -13.50 6.66 10.52
N PHE A 156 -13.24 7.47 11.54
CA PHE A 156 -12.11 7.23 12.47
C PHE A 156 -12.27 5.95 13.28
N LEU A 157 -13.50 5.63 13.73
CA LEU A 157 -13.78 4.37 14.39
C LEU A 157 -13.52 3.18 13.45
N PHE A 158 -13.97 3.28 12.21
CA PHE A 158 -13.71 2.27 11.19
C PHE A 158 -12.20 2.15 10.88
N ALA A 159 -11.49 3.27 10.76
CA ALA A 159 -10.03 3.30 10.56
C ALA A 159 -9.29 2.59 11.70
N ALA A 160 -9.69 2.81 12.95
CA ALA A 160 -9.12 2.15 14.11
C ALA A 160 -9.33 0.62 14.06
N LEU A 161 -10.53 0.17 13.69
CA LEU A 161 -10.84 -1.26 13.55
C LEU A 161 -10.06 -1.90 12.40
N LEU A 162 -10.02 -1.23 11.24
CA LEU A 162 -9.30 -1.74 10.08
C LEU A 162 -7.79 -1.81 10.33
N ALA A 163 -7.20 -0.78 10.92
CA ALA A 163 -5.76 -0.72 11.20
C ALA A 163 -5.32 -1.60 12.38
N GLY A 164 -6.14 -1.70 13.43
CA GLY A 164 -5.78 -2.44 14.63
C GLY A 164 -6.11 -3.93 14.58
N VAL A 165 -7.10 -4.34 13.80
CA VAL A 165 -7.63 -5.69 13.82
C VAL A 165 -7.70 -6.34 12.44
N ILE A 166 -8.49 -5.79 11.53
CA ILE A 166 -8.83 -6.48 10.27
C ILE A 166 -7.58 -6.66 9.40
N TYR A 167 -6.88 -5.57 9.09
CA TYR A 167 -5.68 -5.64 8.25
C TYR A 167 -4.57 -6.48 8.90
N PRO A 168 -4.22 -6.31 10.20
CA PRO A 168 -3.20 -7.14 10.83
C PRO A 168 -3.48 -8.63 10.80
N ILE A 169 -4.72 -9.05 10.96
CA ILE A 169 -5.11 -10.47 10.83
C ILE A 169 -4.83 -10.98 9.41
N VAL A 170 -5.29 -10.25 8.39
CA VAL A 170 -5.07 -10.62 6.97
C VAL A 170 -3.58 -10.62 6.63
N MET A 171 -2.83 -9.63 7.09
CA MET A 171 -1.38 -9.53 6.95
C MET A 171 -0.67 -10.74 7.58
N GLY A 172 -1.07 -11.12 8.78
CA GLY A 172 -0.50 -12.25 9.52
C GLY A 172 -0.72 -13.59 8.84
N TRP A 173 -1.79 -13.77 8.08
CA TRP A 173 -2.06 -15.01 7.35
C TRP A 173 -0.96 -15.38 6.35
N GLN A 174 -0.25 -14.40 5.80
CA GLN A 174 0.84 -14.65 4.86
C GLN A 174 2.18 -14.12 5.39
N TRP A 175 2.34 -12.82 5.62
CA TRP A 175 3.64 -12.24 6.06
C TRP A 175 4.01 -12.64 7.50
N GLY A 176 3.03 -12.92 8.35
CA GLY A 176 3.25 -13.48 9.69
C GLY A 176 3.46 -14.99 9.75
N GLY A 177 3.55 -15.68 8.59
CA GLY A 177 3.72 -17.14 8.55
C GLY A 177 2.45 -17.94 8.88
N GLY A 178 1.27 -17.34 8.79
CA GLY A 178 -0.03 -17.96 9.07
C GLY A 178 -0.46 -18.99 8.02
N TRP A 179 -1.73 -19.38 8.08
CA TRP A 179 -2.31 -20.48 7.28
C TRP A 179 -2.15 -20.28 5.76
N LEU A 180 -2.22 -19.04 5.29
CA LEU A 180 -2.16 -18.73 3.86
C LEU A 180 -0.73 -18.90 3.32
N ALA A 181 0.29 -18.53 4.12
CA ALA A 181 1.69 -18.82 3.81
C ALA A 181 1.94 -20.33 3.74
N LYS A 182 1.38 -21.12 4.68
CA LYS A 182 1.45 -22.58 4.67
C LYS A 182 0.78 -23.20 3.47
N ALA A 183 -0.28 -22.58 2.94
CA ALA A 183 -0.94 -23.00 1.70
C ALA A 183 -0.12 -22.65 0.43
N GLY A 184 1.04 -21.99 0.56
CA GLY A 184 1.91 -21.62 -0.56
C GLY A 184 1.54 -20.31 -1.25
N PHE A 185 0.63 -19.50 -0.68
CA PHE A 185 0.32 -18.17 -1.20
C PHE A 185 1.49 -17.22 -0.94
N SER A 186 1.84 -16.40 -1.92
CA SER A 186 2.89 -15.39 -1.83
C SER A 186 2.39 -14.04 -2.31
N ASP A 187 2.60 -13.02 -1.50
CA ASP A 187 2.40 -11.61 -1.84
C ASP A 187 3.68 -10.84 -1.53
N PHE A 188 4.35 -10.32 -2.56
CA PHE A 188 5.65 -9.70 -2.40
C PHE A 188 5.56 -8.34 -1.67
N ALA A 189 4.65 -7.47 -2.12
CA ALA A 189 4.59 -6.09 -1.65
C ALA A 189 3.17 -5.62 -1.26
N GLY A 190 2.20 -6.52 -1.08
CA GLY A 190 0.87 -6.17 -0.60
C GLY A 190 -0.17 -5.92 -1.68
N SER A 191 0.04 -6.41 -2.91
CA SER A 191 -1.00 -6.35 -3.95
C SER A 191 -2.33 -6.92 -3.48
N THR A 192 -2.30 -8.00 -2.70
CA THR A 192 -3.46 -8.62 -2.08
C THR A 192 -3.63 -8.15 -0.64
N LEU A 193 -2.60 -8.31 0.19
CA LEU A 193 -2.71 -8.05 1.62
C LEU A 193 -3.08 -6.60 1.93
N VAL A 194 -2.49 -5.62 1.24
CA VAL A 194 -2.78 -4.19 1.43
C VAL A 194 -3.94 -3.75 0.53
N HIS A 195 -3.75 -3.89 -0.79
CA HIS A 195 -4.64 -3.27 -1.78
C HIS A 195 -5.97 -4.01 -1.92
N SER A 196 -5.99 -5.35 -1.92
CA SER A 196 -7.26 -6.09 -1.97
C SER A 196 -8.03 -5.99 -0.65
N THR A 197 -7.35 -5.97 0.51
CA THR A 197 -8.02 -5.75 1.81
C THR A 197 -8.65 -4.35 1.86
N GLY A 198 -7.90 -3.32 1.46
CA GLY A 198 -8.44 -1.95 1.36
C GLY A 198 -9.57 -1.86 0.33
N GLY A 199 -9.42 -2.49 -0.83
CA GLY A 199 -10.43 -2.53 -1.88
C GLY A 199 -11.71 -3.24 -1.45
N ALA A 200 -11.61 -4.39 -0.77
CA ALA A 200 -12.77 -5.12 -0.24
C ALA A 200 -13.51 -4.31 0.84
N ALA A 201 -12.78 -3.68 1.74
CA ALA A 201 -13.35 -2.78 2.74
C ALA A 201 -14.02 -1.54 2.10
N ALA A 202 -13.40 -0.97 1.05
CA ALA A 202 -13.98 0.11 0.27
C ALA A 202 -15.29 -0.31 -0.44
N LEU A 203 -15.30 -1.50 -1.03
CA LEU A 203 -16.49 -2.07 -1.68
C LEU A 203 -17.62 -2.28 -0.67
N ALA A 204 -17.34 -2.93 0.46
CA ALA A 204 -18.30 -3.12 1.53
C ALA A 204 -18.90 -1.79 2.00
N GLY A 205 -18.05 -0.79 2.24
CA GLY A 205 -18.48 0.54 2.61
C GLY A 205 -19.31 1.23 1.54
N ALA A 206 -18.96 1.10 0.25
CA ALA A 206 -19.74 1.67 -0.85
C ALA A 206 -21.14 1.05 -0.94
N ILE A 207 -21.27 -0.26 -0.71
CA ILE A 207 -22.56 -0.97 -0.69
C ILE A 207 -23.41 -0.51 0.50
N LEU A 208 -22.82 -0.45 1.71
CA LEU A 208 -23.56 -0.14 2.94
C LEU A 208 -23.96 1.34 3.04
N ILE A 209 -23.12 2.27 2.62
CA ILE A 209 -23.35 3.71 2.75
C ILE A 209 -24.08 4.27 1.54
N GLY A 210 -23.93 3.63 0.38
CA GLY A 210 -24.53 4.07 -0.87
C GLY A 210 -23.86 5.26 -1.53
N PRO A 211 -24.52 5.92 -2.50
CA PRO A 211 -23.97 7.01 -3.27
C PRO A 211 -23.89 8.31 -2.48
N ARG A 212 -23.10 9.28 -2.98
CA ARG A 212 -23.08 10.67 -2.46
C ARG A 212 -24.47 11.28 -2.50
N LEU A 213 -24.82 12.05 -1.47
CA LEU A 213 -26.11 12.74 -1.40
C LEU A 213 -26.31 13.65 -2.62
N GLY A 214 -27.43 13.49 -3.30
CA GLY A 214 -27.77 14.26 -4.50
C GLY A 214 -27.14 13.74 -5.81
N ARG A 215 -26.46 12.58 -5.81
CA ARG A 215 -25.90 11.97 -7.03
C ARG A 215 -27.00 11.37 -7.92
N PHE A 216 -28.04 10.83 -7.32
CA PHE A 216 -29.18 10.24 -8.01
C PHE A 216 -30.48 10.87 -7.54
N THR A 217 -31.50 10.86 -8.40
CA THR A 217 -32.87 11.23 -8.04
C THR A 217 -33.52 10.14 -7.17
N LYS A 218 -34.69 10.42 -6.60
CA LYS A 218 -35.46 9.43 -5.85
C LYS A 218 -35.85 8.22 -6.72
N SER A 219 -35.96 8.39 -8.04
CA SER A 219 -36.23 7.31 -9.02
C SER A 219 -34.97 6.53 -9.42
N GLY A 220 -33.79 6.83 -8.87
CA GLY A 220 -32.54 6.17 -9.21
C GLY A 220 -31.84 6.70 -10.47
N ALA A 221 -32.46 7.60 -11.23
CA ALA A 221 -31.83 8.23 -12.38
C ALA A 221 -30.72 9.22 -11.93
N PRO A 222 -29.64 9.44 -12.72
CA PRO A 222 -28.67 10.48 -12.42
C PRO A 222 -29.35 11.84 -12.25
N ALA A 223 -28.98 12.59 -11.21
CA ALA A 223 -29.55 13.92 -10.98
C ALA A 223 -29.02 14.87 -12.04
N PRO A 224 -29.87 15.53 -12.84
CA PRO A 224 -29.45 16.27 -14.03
C PRO A 224 -28.68 17.57 -13.76
N LEU A 225 -28.57 18.03 -12.52
CA LEU A 225 -28.38 19.47 -12.29
C LEU A 225 -27.10 19.92 -11.60
N LYS A 226 -26.26 19.07 -11.04
CA LYS A 226 -24.93 19.52 -10.53
C LYS A 226 -23.93 18.38 -10.64
N PRO A 227 -23.01 18.42 -11.59
CA PRO A 227 -21.88 17.53 -11.56
C PRO A 227 -21.13 17.73 -10.24
N PHE A 228 -20.73 16.64 -9.58
CA PHE A 228 -19.77 16.69 -8.48
C PHE A 228 -18.42 17.07 -9.09
N ALA A 229 -18.21 18.36 -9.35
CA ALA A 229 -17.00 18.86 -9.95
C ALA A 229 -15.84 18.66 -9.00
N ALA A 230 -14.73 18.11 -9.53
CA ALA A 230 -13.46 18.05 -8.83
C ALA A 230 -13.01 19.46 -8.42
N SER A 231 -12.49 19.59 -7.19
CA SER A 231 -12.04 20.89 -6.68
C SER A 231 -10.81 21.41 -7.39
N SER A 232 -9.88 20.49 -7.78
CA SER A 232 -8.61 20.84 -8.42
C SER A 232 -7.96 19.66 -9.11
N ILE A 233 -8.00 19.62 -10.43
CA ILE A 233 -7.29 18.60 -11.23
C ILE A 233 -5.76 18.65 -11.05
N PRO A 234 -5.10 19.83 -10.95
CA PRO A 234 -3.68 19.86 -10.62
C PRO A 234 -3.32 19.17 -9.30
N LEU A 235 -4.15 19.29 -8.24
CA LEU A 235 -3.93 18.54 -6.99
C LEU A 235 -4.10 17.03 -7.18
N VAL A 236 -5.07 16.60 -7.99
CA VAL A 236 -5.23 15.17 -8.35
C VAL A 236 -3.94 14.65 -8.99
N THR A 237 -3.41 15.37 -9.98
CA THR A 237 -2.19 14.99 -10.70
C THR A 237 -0.98 14.94 -9.76
N LEU A 238 -0.82 15.95 -8.90
CA LEU A 238 0.24 15.97 -7.88
C LEU A 238 0.12 14.76 -6.94
N GLY A 239 -1.09 14.45 -6.47
CA GLY A 239 -1.35 13.30 -5.64
C GLY A 239 -0.94 11.98 -6.31
N VAL A 240 -1.25 11.82 -7.60
CA VAL A 240 -0.84 10.64 -8.37
C VAL A 240 0.68 10.50 -8.43
N PHE A 241 1.43 11.58 -8.70
CA PHE A 241 2.89 11.52 -8.74
C PHE A 241 3.50 11.21 -7.37
N ILE A 242 2.95 11.74 -6.29
CA ILE A 242 3.41 11.42 -4.92
C ILE A 242 3.13 9.94 -4.60
N LEU A 243 1.98 9.41 -4.98
CA LEU A 243 1.66 7.98 -4.82
C LEU A 243 2.60 7.11 -5.65
N TRP A 244 2.90 7.52 -6.88
CA TRP A 244 3.84 6.80 -7.74
C TRP A 244 5.27 6.82 -7.16
N LEU A 245 5.71 7.95 -6.63
CA LEU A 245 6.99 8.01 -5.90
C LEU A 245 7.02 7.04 -4.71
N GLY A 246 5.97 7.02 -3.90
CA GLY A 246 5.85 6.11 -2.77
C GLY A 246 5.84 4.63 -3.16
N TRP A 247 5.35 4.31 -4.37
CA TRP A 247 5.32 2.94 -4.89
C TRP A 247 6.74 2.34 -5.04
N PHE A 248 7.75 3.14 -5.34
CA PHE A 248 9.15 2.67 -5.34
C PHE A 248 9.58 2.24 -3.93
N GLY A 249 9.20 2.97 -2.89
CA GLY A 249 9.43 2.57 -1.51
C GLY A 249 8.65 1.32 -1.13
N PHE A 250 7.38 1.23 -1.55
CA PHE A 250 6.52 0.08 -1.33
C PHE A 250 7.15 -1.20 -1.85
N ASN A 251 7.51 -1.22 -3.12
CA ASN A 251 8.05 -2.40 -3.77
C ASN A 251 9.53 -2.63 -3.46
N GLY A 252 10.36 -1.57 -3.45
CA GLY A 252 11.80 -1.68 -3.18
C GLY A 252 12.11 -2.14 -1.76
N GLY A 253 11.41 -1.59 -0.77
CA GLY A 253 11.55 -2.00 0.62
C GLY A 253 11.11 -3.44 0.88
N SER A 254 10.17 -3.95 0.08
CA SER A 254 9.68 -5.33 0.20
C SER A 254 10.69 -6.40 -0.23
N GLN A 255 11.87 -6.01 -0.75
CA GLN A 255 13.01 -6.91 -0.88
C GLN A 255 13.55 -7.33 0.50
N LEU A 256 13.29 -6.54 1.53
CA LEU A 256 13.66 -6.75 2.94
C LEU A 256 15.18 -6.80 3.20
N ALA A 257 16.01 -6.66 2.18
CA ALA A 257 17.46 -6.67 2.26
C ALA A 257 18.09 -5.80 1.16
N ILE A 258 19.21 -5.14 1.48
CA ILE A 258 20.07 -4.41 0.55
C ILE A 258 21.56 -4.53 0.95
N GLY A 259 21.85 -5.41 1.90
CA GLY A 259 23.18 -5.58 2.45
C GLY A 259 24.17 -6.27 1.51
N THR A 260 23.72 -6.91 0.45
CA THR A 260 24.56 -7.63 -0.53
C THR A 260 24.39 -7.08 -1.94
N ALA A 261 25.37 -7.34 -2.82
CA ALA A 261 25.27 -6.97 -4.23
C ALA A 261 24.05 -7.61 -4.95
N PRO A 262 23.72 -8.90 -4.75
CA PRO A 262 22.50 -9.51 -5.28
C PRO A 262 21.22 -8.77 -4.84
N ASP A 263 21.11 -8.36 -3.56
CA ASP A 263 19.95 -7.62 -3.04
C ASP A 263 19.85 -6.24 -3.71
N ALA A 264 20.97 -5.52 -3.81
CA ALA A 264 21.00 -4.21 -4.47
C ALA A 264 20.58 -4.30 -5.94
N ILE A 265 20.99 -5.36 -6.65
CA ILE A 265 20.55 -5.64 -8.03
C ILE A 265 19.06 -5.94 -8.06
N ALA A 266 18.54 -6.73 -7.12
CA ALA A 266 17.11 -7.05 -7.01
C ALA A 266 16.28 -5.77 -6.80
N VAL A 267 16.65 -4.91 -5.85
CA VAL A 267 15.98 -3.63 -5.61
C VAL A 267 15.99 -2.74 -6.85
N SER A 268 17.13 -2.67 -7.56
CA SER A 268 17.23 -1.88 -8.80
C SER A 268 16.28 -2.40 -9.89
N LYS A 269 16.17 -3.72 -10.06
CA LYS A 269 15.20 -4.35 -10.99
C LYS A 269 13.75 -4.09 -10.58
N ILE A 270 13.45 -4.14 -9.29
CA ILE A 270 12.12 -3.84 -8.74
C ILE A 270 11.73 -2.41 -9.08
N PHE A 271 12.63 -1.44 -8.96
CA PHE A 271 12.36 -0.05 -9.32
C PHE A 271 12.02 0.10 -10.80
N ILE A 272 12.79 -0.52 -11.70
CA ILE A 272 12.53 -0.50 -13.14
C ILE A 272 11.15 -1.14 -13.44
N ASN A 273 10.88 -2.30 -12.86
CA ASN A 273 9.60 -3.00 -13.06
C ASN A 273 8.41 -2.18 -12.54
N THR A 274 8.57 -1.51 -11.40
CA THR A 274 7.55 -0.64 -10.82
C THR A 274 7.26 0.56 -11.74
N LEU A 275 8.31 1.19 -12.28
CA LEU A 275 8.16 2.29 -13.24
C LEU A 275 7.41 1.84 -14.50
N LEU A 276 7.86 0.72 -15.09
CA LEU A 276 7.27 0.19 -16.32
C LEU A 276 5.84 -0.31 -16.14
N ALA A 277 5.51 -0.87 -14.97
CA ALA A 277 4.14 -1.27 -14.65
C ALA A 277 3.19 -0.06 -14.61
N GLY A 278 3.60 1.03 -13.95
CA GLY A 278 2.84 2.27 -13.94
C GLY A 278 2.67 2.87 -15.34
N ALA A 279 3.76 2.95 -16.12
CA ALA A 279 3.72 3.43 -17.49
C ALA A 279 2.82 2.56 -18.38
N GLY A 280 2.91 1.24 -18.26
CA GLY A 280 2.06 0.29 -18.97
C GLY A 280 0.59 0.46 -18.64
N GLY A 281 0.26 0.72 -17.36
CA GLY A 281 -1.11 1.02 -16.92
C GLY A 281 -1.67 2.28 -17.59
N VAL A 282 -0.88 3.36 -17.68
CA VAL A 282 -1.27 4.59 -18.38
C VAL A 282 -1.52 4.33 -19.88
N MET A 283 -0.62 3.60 -20.54
CA MET A 283 -0.76 3.27 -21.97
C MET A 283 -1.95 2.36 -22.25
N ALA A 284 -2.33 1.50 -21.31
CA ALA A 284 -3.48 0.62 -21.45
C ALA A 284 -4.83 1.33 -21.22
N ALA A 285 -4.82 2.42 -20.45
CA ALA A 285 -6.01 3.22 -20.14
C ALA A 285 -6.28 4.33 -21.14
N ALA A 286 -5.31 4.72 -21.98
CA ALA A 286 -5.42 5.73 -23.04
C ALA A 286 -6.02 5.17 -24.35
#